data_db213e2994d5eec38d18948ebd19697f
#
_entry.id   db213e2994d5eec38d18948ebd19697f
#
_cell.length_a   1.000
_cell.length_b   1.000
_cell.length_c   1.000
_cell.angle_alpha   90.00
_cell.angle_beta   90.00
_cell.angle_gamma   90.00
#
_symmetry.space_group_name_H-M   'P 1'
#
loop_
_entity.id
_entity.type
_entity.pdbx_description
1 polymer ?
#
loop_
_entity_poly.entity_id
_entity_poly.type
_entity_poly.pdbx_seq_one_letter_code
_entity_poly.pdbx_strand_id
1 'polypeptide(L)'
;DGYVLMLLSFSLLGIGNALMQTSLNPLLSNIVSGERLASTLTFGQFVKAIASFLAPYIAMWGATQAIPSLGMGWRVLFPVYMVIAVIAILWLSGTSIREEKEEGRPSTFGECLALMGKPFIFLCFLGIMCHVGIDVGTNTTAPKILMERLGMTLADAGFATSLYFIFRTAGCFLGAFILQKMAPRTFFGISVLCMLAAMVGLFVFHEKTMI
;
A
#
# COMPACT_ATOMS: atom_id res chain seq x y z
N ASP A 1 0.88 27.47 -14.77
CA ASP A 1 -0.09 26.40 -15.07
C ASP A 1 0.41 24.97 -14.84
N GLY A 2 1.74 24.77 -14.69
CA GLY A 2 2.30 23.44 -14.38
C GLY A 2 1.82 22.85 -13.05
N TYR A 3 1.53 23.69 -12.06
CA TYR A 3 1.03 23.27 -10.75
C TYR A 3 -0.37 22.62 -10.85
N VAL A 4 -1.28 23.22 -11.63
CA VAL A 4 -2.64 22.70 -11.84
C VAL A 4 -2.59 21.35 -12.56
N LEU A 5 -1.72 21.24 -13.58
CA LEU A 5 -1.52 19.98 -14.30
C LEU A 5 -0.99 18.88 -13.40
N MET A 6 -0.06 19.22 -12.50
CA MET A 6 0.49 18.29 -11.52
C MET A 6 -0.58 17.80 -10.52
N LEU A 7 -1.42 18.72 -10.01
CA LEU A 7 -2.54 18.37 -9.14
C LEU A 7 -3.54 17.44 -9.82
N LEU A 8 -3.90 17.74 -11.08
CA LEU A 8 -4.80 16.89 -11.87
C LEU A 8 -4.20 15.49 -12.08
N SER A 9 -2.91 15.41 -12.39
CA SER A 9 -2.21 14.14 -12.57
C SER A 9 -2.21 13.30 -11.28
N PHE A 10 -1.93 13.90 -10.12
CA PHE A 10 -2.00 13.20 -8.83
C PHE A 10 -3.42 12.80 -8.47
N SER A 11 -4.41 13.61 -8.79
CA SER A 11 -5.82 13.27 -8.57
C SER A 11 -6.23 12.06 -9.40
N LEU A 12 -5.85 12.01 -10.68
CA LEU A 12 -6.11 10.88 -11.57
C LEU A 12 -5.41 9.61 -11.09
N LEU A 13 -4.16 9.72 -10.63
CA LEU A 13 -3.43 8.59 -10.02
C LEU A 13 -4.14 8.07 -8.78
N GLY A 14 -4.62 8.96 -7.91
CA GLY A 14 -5.38 8.59 -6.70
C GLY A 14 -6.67 7.85 -7.04
N ILE A 15 -7.45 8.39 -7.99
CA ILE A 15 -8.68 7.77 -8.47
C ILE A 15 -8.38 6.39 -9.08
N GLY A 16 -7.38 6.29 -9.96
CA GLY A 16 -6.97 5.03 -10.57
C GLY A 16 -6.56 3.98 -9.55
N ASN A 17 -5.78 4.37 -8.53
CA ASN A 17 -5.39 3.46 -7.45
C ASN A 17 -6.61 2.97 -6.64
N ALA A 18 -7.57 3.84 -6.34
CA ALA A 18 -8.80 3.47 -5.64
C ALA A 18 -9.63 2.48 -6.47
N LEU A 19 -9.83 2.76 -7.76
CA LEU A 19 -10.56 1.87 -8.67
C LEU A 19 -9.90 0.50 -8.79
N MET A 20 -8.58 0.44 -8.89
CA MET A 20 -7.85 -0.83 -8.93
C MET A 20 -8.03 -1.64 -7.65
N GLN A 21 -7.95 -1.02 -6.48
CA GLN A 21 -8.11 -1.73 -5.21
C GLN A 21 -9.54 -2.22 -4.99
N THR A 22 -10.54 -1.43 -5.37
CA THR A 22 -11.96 -1.80 -5.26
C THR A 22 -12.36 -2.89 -6.24
N SER A 23 -11.67 -3.03 -7.38
CA SER A 23 -11.95 -4.08 -8.37
C SER A 23 -11.21 -5.39 -8.07
N LEU A 24 -9.92 -5.29 -7.72
CA LEU A 24 -9.07 -6.48 -7.56
C LEU A 24 -9.42 -7.31 -6.32
N ASN A 25 -9.80 -6.67 -5.21
CA ASN A 25 -10.11 -7.40 -3.99
C ASN A 25 -11.36 -8.30 -4.13
N PRO A 26 -12.50 -7.81 -4.64
CA PRO A 26 -13.65 -8.67 -4.92
C PRO A 26 -13.36 -9.73 -5.99
N LEU A 27 -12.65 -9.37 -7.06
CA LEU A 27 -12.27 -10.33 -8.10
C LEU A 27 -11.47 -11.49 -7.50
N LEU A 28 -10.52 -11.20 -6.63
CA LEU A 28 -9.72 -12.23 -5.97
C LEU A 28 -10.59 -13.08 -5.03
N SER A 29 -11.56 -12.48 -4.32
CA SER A 29 -12.47 -13.21 -3.43
C SER A 29 -13.41 -14.15 -4.19
N ASN A 30 -13.73 -13.87 -5.44
CA ASN A 30 -14.53 -14.75 -6.30
C ASN A 30 -13.72 -15.94 -6.85
N ILE A 31 -12.42 -15.75 -7.05
CA ILE A 31 -11.52 -16.81 -7.56
C ILE A 31 -11.00 -17.70 -6.43
N VAL A 32 -10.67 -17.11 -5.29
CA VAL A 32 -10.09 -17.80 -4.13
C VAL A 32 -11.07 -17.70 -2.96
N SER A 33 -11.64 -18.83 -2.59
CA SER A 33 -12.61 -18.90 -1.48
C SER A 33 -12.00 -19.52 -0.22
N GLY A 34 -12.67 -19.29 0.92
CA GLY A 34 -12.39 -19.95 2.18
C GLY A 34 -11.08 -19.52 2.87
N GLU A 35 -10.41 -20.48 3.49
CA GLU A 35 -9.27 -20.25 4.38
C GLU A 35 -8.04 -19.67 3.66
N ARG A 36 -7.94 -19.84 2.34
CA ARG A 36 -6.81 -19.37 1.53
C ARG A 36 -6.91 -17.90 1.12
N LEU A 37 -8.09 -17.30 1.20
CA LEU A 37 -8.31 -15.92 0.75
C LEU A 37 -7.42 -14.93 1.51
N ALA A 38 -7.37 -15.02 2.83
CA ALA A 38 -6.54 -14.12 3.65
C ALA A 38 -5.05 -14.23 3.31
N SER A 39 -4.54 -15.44 3.14
CA SER A 39 -3.14 -15.68 2.75
C SER A 39 -2.84 -15.11 1.35
N THR A 40 -3.74 -15.31 0.40
CA THR A 40 -3.57 -14.83 -0.99
C THR A 40 -3.61 -13.30 -1.06
N LEU A 41 -4.53 -12.65 -0.34
CA LEU A 41 -4.58 -11.19 -0.22
C LEU A 41 -3.29 -10.64 0.41
N THR A 42 -2.79 -11.30 1.46
CA THR A 42 -1.54 -10.91 2.13
C THR A 42 -0.33 -11.09 1.20
N PHE A 43 -0.31 -12.12 0.38
CA PHE A 43 0.73 -12.31 -0.64
C PHE A 43 0.67 -11.21 -1.72
N GLY A 44 -0.51 -10.77 -2.12
CA GLY A 44 -0.67 -9.61 -2.99
C GLY A 44 -0.08 -8.32 -2.38
N GLN A 45 -0.25 -8.13 -1.07
CA GLN A 45 0.38 -7.00 -0.35
C GLN A 45 1.91 -7.13 -0.30
N PHE A 46 2.46 -8.33 -0.21
CA PHE A 46 3.90 -8.58 -0.31
C PHE A 46 4.47 -8.10 -1.66
N VAL A 47 3.83 -8.45 -2.79
CA VAL A 47 4.24 -7.98 -4.12
C VAL A 47 4.17 -6.45 -4.22
N LYS A 48 3.10 -5.85 -3.69
CA LYS A 48 2.95 -4.38 -3.63
C LYS A 48 4.06 -3.74 -2.79
N ALA A 49 4.46 -4.36 -1.68
CA ALA A 49 5.51 -3.85 -0.80
C ALA A 49 6.89 -3.87 -1.50
N ILE A 50 7.19 -4.89 -2.31
CA ILE A 50 8.42 -4.94 -3.13
C ILE A 50 8.46 -3.75 -4.11
N ALA A 51 7.36 -3.48 -4.81
CA ALA A 51 7.28 -2.36 -5.74
C ALA A 51 7.50 -1.01 -5.02
N SER A 52 6.91 -0.85 -3.83
CA SER A 52 7.09 0.35 -3.01
C SER A 52 8.52 0.50 -2.48
N PHE A 53 9.19 -0.61 -2.14
CA PHE A 53 10.60 -0.62 -1.74
C PHE A 53 11.52 -0.21 -2.90
N LEU A 54 11.25 -0.69 -4.12
CA LEU A 54 12.09 -0.39 -5.28
C LEU A 54 11.93 1.05 -5.81
N ALA A 55 10.78 1.69 -5.56
CA ALA A 55 10.47 3.02 -6.08
C ALA A 55 11.52 4.10 -5.75
N PRO A 56 11.99 4.28 -4.49
CA PRO A 56 13.02 5.24 -4.15
C PRO A 56 14.36 4.96 -4.83
N TYR A 57 14.73 3.68 -4.99
CA TYR A 57 15.96 3.29 -5.65
C TYR A 57 15.93 3.60 -7.15
N ILE A 58 14.83 3.30 -7.82
CA ILE A 58 14.64 3.62 -9.25
C ILE A 58 14.74 5.15 -9.45
N ALA A 59 14.09 5.92 -8.58
CA ALA A 59 14.16 7.38 -8.63
C ALA A 59 15.59 7.90 -8.40
N MET A 60 16.31 7.34 -7.43
CA MET A 60 17.71 7.69 -7.15
C MET A 60 18.63 7.32 -8.31
N TRP A 61 18.49 6.11 -8.87
CA TRP A 61 19.28 5.68 -10.03
C TRP A 61 19.03 6.54 -11.26
N GLY A 62 17.80 6.99 -11.47
CA GLY A 62 17.46 7.95 -12.51
C GLY A 62 18.10 9.32 -12.26
N ALA A 63 18.09 9.78 -11.02
CA ALA A 63 18.70 11.06 -10.63
C ALA A 63 20.23 11.05 -10.77
N THR A 64 20.88 9.94 -10.42
CA THR A 64 22.34 9.74 -10.52
C THR A 64 22.80 9.27 -11.91
N GLN A 65 21.88 9.13 -12.87
CA GLN A 65 22.13 8.60 -14.21
C GLN A 65 22.75 7.17 -14.23
N ALA A 66 22.58 6.41 -13.15
CA ALA A 66 22.98 5.02 -13.08
C ALA A 66 22.19 4.11 -14.05
N ILE A 67 20.99 4.56 -14.43
CA ILE A 67 20.16 3.96 -15.49
C ILE A 67 19.92 4.99 -16.60
N PRO A 68 19.68 4.57 -17.86
CA PRO A 68 19.37 5.47 -18.96
C PRO A 68 18.12 6.30 -18.64
N SER A 69 18.30 7.53 -18.18
CA SER A 69 17.20 8.40 -17.75
C SER A 69 16.73 9.37 -18.85
N LEU A 70 17.42 9.40 -20.01
CA LEU A 70 17.12 10.30 -21.13
C LEU A 70 16.97 11.77 -20.70
N GLY A 71 17.72 12.20 -19.68
CA GLY A 71 17.63 13.54 -19.10
C GLY A 71 16.44 13.78 -18.15
N MET A 72 15.61 12.78 -17.87
CA MET A 72 14.44 12.91 -16.99
C MET A 72 14.78 12.88 -15.49
N GLY A 73 16.00 12.45 -15.12
CA GLY A 73 16.39 12.31 -13.71
C GLY A 73 15.48 11.36 -12.95
N TRP A 74 15.02 11.76 -11.75
CA TRP A 74 14.11 10.97 -10.93
C TRP A 74 12.75 10.67 -11.60
N ARG A 75 12.36 11.47 -12.60
CA ARG A 75 11.09 11.28 -13.34
C ARG A 75 11.09 10.02 -14.20
N VAL A 76 12.21 9.32 -14.36
CA VAL A 76 12.28 8.03 -15.05
C VAL A 76 11.35 6.98 -14.43
N LEU A 77 10.97 7.17 -13.18
CA LEU A 77 10.02 6.32 -12.48
C LEU A 77 8.66 6.23 -13.19
N PHE A 78 8.16 7.33 -13.76
CA PHE A 78 6.86 7.37 -14.44
C PHE A 78 6.81 6.51 -15.72
N PRO A 79 7.76 6.64 -16.67
CA PRO A 79 7.82 5.73 -17.83
C PRO A 79 7.97 4.27 -17.43
N VAL A 80 8.77 3.95 -16.41
CA VAL A 80 8.91 2.57 -15.93
C VAL A 80 7.57 2.02 -15.45
N TYR A 81 6.83 2.77 -14.64
CA TYR A 81 5.49 2.35 -14.19
C TYR A 81 4.49 2.27 -15.34
N MET A 82 4.58 3.17 -16.32
CA MET A 82 3.71 3.13 -17.50
C MET A 82 3.93 1.86 -18.32
N VAL A 83 5.18 1.45 -18.54
CA VAL A 83 5.49 0.20 -19.24
C VAL A 83 4.97 -1.01 -18.48
N ILE A 84 5.16 -1.05 -17.15
CA ILE A 84 4.64 -2.13 -16.31
C ILE A 84 3.10 -2.17 -16.37
N ALA A 85 2.44 -1.02 -16.32
CA ALA A 85 0.99 -0.94 -16.42
C ALA A 85 0.46 -1.44 -17.78
N VAL A 86 1.12 -1.06 -18.88
CA VAL A 86 0.77 -1.55 -20.23
C VAL A 86 0.93 -3.07 -20.33
N ILE A 87 2.04 -3.60 -19.83
CA ILE A 87 2.25 -5.07 -19.79
C ILE A 87 1.15 -5.75 -18.97
N ALA A 88 0.80 -5.20 -17.81
CA ALA A 88 -0.26 -5.75 -16.96
C ALA A 88 -1.63 -5.72 -17.64
N ILE A 89 -1.97 -4.64 -18.36
CA ILE A 89 -3.21 -4.52 -19.13
C ILE A 89 -3.25 -5.55 -20.27
N LEU A 90 -2.16 -5.69 -21.02
CA LEU A 90 -2.07 -6.68 -22.11
C LEU A 90 -2.21 -8.10 -21.58
N TRP A 91 -1.58 -8.40 -20.45
CA TRP A 91 -1.72 -9.71 -19.81
C TRP A 91 -3.13 -9.97 -19.34
N LEU A 92 -3.73 -9.01 -18.65
CA LEU A 92 -5.10 -9.12 -18.15
C LEU A 92 -6.11 -9.27 -19.29
N SER A 93 -5.95 -8.53 -20.39
CA SER A 93 -6.83 -8.62 -21.57
C SER A 93 -6.77 -9.99 -22.27
N GLY A 94 -5.63 -10.69 -22.16
CA GLY A 94 -5.46 -12.05 -22.67
C GLY A 94 -5.97 -13.14 -21.71
N THR A 95 -6.33 -12.78 -20.47
CA THR A 95 -6.76 -13.74 -19.46
C THR A 95 -8.29 -13.86 -19.46
N SER A 96 -8.81 -15.08 -19.70
CA SER A 96 -10.25 -15.35 -19.61
C SER A 96 -10.70 -15.35 -18.15
N ILE A 97 -11.29 -14.25 -17.72
CA ILE A 97 -11.90 -14.11 -16.39
C ILE A 97 -13.38 -14.46 -16.53
N ARG A 98 -13.85 -15.45 -15.77
CA ARG A 98 -15.29 -15.71 -15.65
C ARG A 98 -15.87 -14.64 -14.73
N GLU A 99 -16.56 -13.67 -15.31
CA GLU A 99 -17.38 -12.74 -14.55
C GLU A 99 -18.64 -13.49 -14.11
N GLU A 100 -18.78 -13.76 -12.84
CA GLU A 100 -20.07 -14.10 -12.27
C GLU A 100 -20.92 -12.82 -12.31
N LYS A 101 -21.81 -12.73 -13.30
CA LYS A 101 -22.84 -11.70 -13.28
C LYS A 101 -23.72 -11.99 -12.08
N GLU A 102 -23.60 -11.17 -11.03
CA GLU A 102 -24.63 -11.18 -9.98
C GLU A 102 -25.98 -10.93 -10.65
N GLU A 103 -26.87 -11.91 -10.57
CA GLU A 103 -28.27 -11.78 -10.97
C GLU A 103 -28.97 -10.85 -9.98
N GLY A 104 -28.68 -9.55 -10.07
CA GLY A 104 -29.23 -8.58 -9.16
C GLY A 104 -29.19 -7.17 -9.73
N ARG A 105 -30.09 -6.34 -9.24
CA ARG A 105 -30.07 -4.90 -9.49
C ARG A 105 -28.77 -4.30 -8.93
N PRO A 106 -28.03 -3.48 -9.71
CA PRO A 106 -26.83 -2.82 -9.20
C PRO A 106 -27.18 -1.97 -7.98
N SER A 107 -26.36 -2.12 -6.92
CA SER A 107 -26.54 -1.37 -5.67
C SER A 107 -26.41 0.14 -5.92
N THR A 108 -27.35 0.90 -5.39
CA THR A 108 -27.29 2.36 -5.45
C THR A 108 -26.28 2.91 -4.42
N PHE A 109 -25.74 4.09 -4.70
CA PHE A 109 -24.82 4.76 -3.76
C PHE A 109 -25.44 4.96 -2.37
N GLY A 110 -26.75 5.23 -2.31
CA GLY A 110 -27.49 5.35 -1.05
C GLY A 110 -27.54 4.04 -0.26
N GLU A 111 -27.71 2.89 -0.94
CA GLU A 111 -27.67 1.57 -0.31
C GLU A 111 -26.27 1.25 0.24
N CYS A 112 -25.20 1.64 -0.47
CA CYS A 112 -23.84 1.50 0.02
C CYS A 112 -23.59 2.35 1.27
N LEU A 113 -24.08 3.59 1.32
CA LEU A 113 -23.99 4.44 2.51
C LEU A 113 -24.84 3.88 3.67
N ALA A 114 -26.00 3.33 3.38
CA ALA A 114 -26.85 2.71 4.41
C ALA A 114 -26.17 1.51 5.10
N LEU A 115 -25.25 0.81 4.41
CA LEU A 115 -24.43 -0.24 5.01
C LEU A 115 -23.53 0.28 6.14
N MET A 116 -23.09 1.52 6.07
CA MET A 116 -22.29 2.15 7.15
C MET A 116 -23.08 2.36 8.43
N GLY A 117 -24.42 2.31 8.37
CA GLY A 117 -25.28 2.29 9.55
C GLY A 117 -25.18 0.99 10.36
N LYS A 118 -24.59 -0.08 9.79
CA LYS A 118 -24.33 -1.34 10.52
C LYS A 118 -23.03 -1.21 11.33
N PRO A 119 -23.07 -1.39 12.67
CA PRO A 119 -21.91 -1.13 13.54
C PRO A 119 -20.67 -1.92 13.14
N PHE A 120 -20.84 -3.17 12.71
CA PHE A 120 -19.73 -4.03 12.28
C PHE A 120 -19.03 -3.47 11.03
N ILE A 121 -19.80 -3.04 10.03
CA ILE A 121 -19.26 -2.48 8.78
C ILE A 121 -18.56 -1.14 9.05
N PHE A 122 -19.17 -0.32 9.91
CA PHE A 122 -18.59 0.95 10.31
C PHE A 122 -17.25 0.76 11.07
N LEU A 123 -17.16 -0.23 11.96
CA LEU A 123 -15.90 -0.56 12.64
C LEU A 123 -14.83 -1.07 11.67
N CYS A 124 -15.20 -1.90 10.69
CA CYS A 124 -14.27 -2.33 9.64
C CYS A 124 -13.76 -1.14 8.81
N PHE A 125 -14.64 -0.21 8.45
CA PHE A 125 -14.28 1.02 7.75
C PHE A 125 -13.29 1.86 8.56
N LEU A 126 -13.57 2.10 9.84
CA LEU A 126 -12.66 2.82 10.74
C LEU A 126 -11.31 2.10 10.87
N GLY A 127 -11.32 0.77 10.98
CA GLY A 127 -10.09 -0.03 11.07
C GLY A 127 -9.20 0.15 9.84
N ILE A 128 -9.78 0.10 8.63
CA ILE A 128 -9.05 0.32 7.38
C ILE A 128 -8.52 1.77 7.32
N MET A 129 -9.36 2.75 7.68
CA MET A 129 -8.98 4.16 7.68
C MET A 129 -7.80 4.44 8.63
N CYS A 130 -7.84 3.90 9.85
CA CYS A 130 -6.76 4.03 10.81
C CYS A 130 -5.47 3.34 10.31
N HIS A 131 -5.59 2.13 9.76
CA HIS A 131 -4.44 1.40 9.23
C HIS A 131 -3.76 2.15 8.09
N VAL A 132 -4.52 2.63 7.12
CA VAL A 132 -3.98 3.41 5.99
C VAL A 132 -3.42 4.74 6.48
N GLY A 133 -4.08 5.39 7.45
CA GLY A 133 -3.59 6.63 8.07
C GLY A 133 -2.23 6.46 8.75
N ILE A 134 -2.03 5.38 9.49
CA ILE A 134 -0.74 5.06 10.12
C ILE A 134 0.32 4.77 9.05
N ASP A 135 -0.01 3.96 8.04
CA ASP A 135 0.92 3.60 6.97
C ASP A 135 1.42 4.84 6.21
N VAL A 136 0.50 5.65 5.71
CA VAL A 136 0.84 6.89 4.97
C VAL A 136 1.50 7.92 5.89
N GLY A 137 0.95 8.11 7.09
CA GLY A 137 1.48 9.05 8.07
C GLY A 137 2.93 8.74 8.44
N THR A 138 3.24 7.50 8.76
CA THR A 138 4.61 7.08 9.09
C THR A 138 5.55 7.34 7.92
N ASN A 139 5.19 6.93 6.71
CA ASN A 139 6.04 7.09 5.53
C ASN A 139 6.30 8.55 5.13
N THR A 140 5.35 9.43 5.37
CA THR A 140 5.51 10.86 5.05
C THR A 140 6.18 11.64 6.18
N THR A 141 6.00 11.23 7.42
CA THR A 141 6.46 12.00 8.60
C THR A 141 7.85 11.55 9.06
N ALA A 142 8.18 10.26 8.98
CA ALA A 142 9.46 9.75 9.45
C ALA A 142 10.67 10.45 8.78
N PRO A 143 10.76 10.60 7.46
CA PRO A 143 11.88 11.33 6.84
C PRO A 143 11.96 12.79 7.30
N LYS A 144 10.81 13.46 7.47
CA LYS A 144 10.78 14.85 7.93
C LYS A 144 11.32 14.99 9.37
N ILE A 145 10.92 14.10 10.26
CA ILE A 145 11.42 14.09 11.64
C ILE A 145 12.93 13.88 11.67
N LEU A 146 13.46 12.95 10.86
CA LEU A 146 14.89 12.71 10.79
C LEU A 146 15.65 13.91 10.28
N MET A 147 15.14 14.61 9.27
CA MET A 147 15.75 15.85 8.75
C MET A 147 15.69 16.98 9.78
N GLU A 148 14.53 17.21 10.40
CA GLU A 148 14.31 18.36 11.29
C GLU A 148 14.95 18.19 12.67
N ARG A 149 14.91 16.97 13.24
CA ARG A 149 15.42 16.71 14.59
C ARG A 149 16.86 16.24 14.65
N LEU A 150 17.28 15.44 13.66
CA LEU A 150 18.63 14.87 13.62
C LEU A 150 19.56 15.58 12.62
N GLY A 151 19.03 16.51 11.82
CA GLY A 151 19.80 17.23 10.80
C GLY A 151 20.31 16.33 9.67
N MET A 152 19.63 15.17 9.44
CA MET A 152 20.02 14.23 8.38
C MET A 152 19.78 14.82 6.99
N THR A 153 20.61 14.41 6.02
CA THR A 153 20.38 14.79 4.62
C THR A 153 19.12 14.13 4.08
N LEU A 154 18.56 14.68 3.00
CA LEU A 154 17.38 14.10 2.34
C LEU A 154 17.62 12.65 1.89
N ALA A 155 18.85 12.34 1.46
CA ALA A 155 19.24 11.00 1.03
C ALA A 155 19.25 10.01 2.20
N ASP A 156 19.82 10.40 3.33
CA ASP A 156 19.88 9.56 4.54
C ASP A 156 18.52 9.41 5.18
N ALA A 157 17.71 10.47 5.22
CA ALA A 157 16.34 10.43 5.73
C ALA A 157 15.42 9.53 4.89
N GLY A 158 15.66 9.41 3.59
CA GLY A 158 14.98 8.48 2.69
C GLY A 158 15.19 7.01 3.07
N PHE A 159 16.28 6.68 3.76
CA PHE A 159 16.54 5.33 4.27
C PHE A 159 15.46 4.86 5.26
N ALA A 160 14.88 5.76 6.05
CA ALA A 160 13.80 5.41 6.98
C ALA A 160 12.58 4.82 6.27
N THR A 161 12.20 5.41 5.13
CA THR A 161 11.11 4.89 4.29
C THR A 161 11.48 3.50 3.72
N SER A 162 12.70 3.33 3.25
CA SER A 162 13.19 2.04 2.75
C SER A 162 13.19 0.97 3.83
N LEU A 163 13.64 1.30 5.04
CA LEU A 163 13.62 0.40 6.18
C LEU A 163 12.20 -0.04 6.55
N TYR A 164 11.26 0.90 6.57
CA TYR A 164 9.85 0.59 6.77
C TYR A 164 9.33 -0.43 5.74
N PHE A 165 9.63 -0.24 4.45
CA PHE A 165 9.19 -1.15 3.41
C PHE A 165 9.89 -2.51 3.46
N ILE A 166 11.14 -2.61 3.92
CA ILE A 166 11.82 -3.89 4.18
C ILE A 166 11.02 -4.70 5.21
N PHE A 167 10.73 -4.10 6.37
CA PHE A 167 9.97 -4.78 7.42
C PHE A 167 8.54 -5.08 7.01
N ARG A 168 7.90 -4.18 6.27
CA ARG A 168 6.57 -4.43 5.69
C ARG A 168 6.58 -5.61 4.73
N THR A 169 7.56 -5.68 3.83
CA THR A 169 7.72 -6.78 2.88
C THR A 169 7.93 -8.11 3.61
N ALA A 170 8.84 -8.14 4.58
CA ALA A 170 9.08 -9.32 5.41
C ALA A 170 7.83 -9.73 6.20
N GLY A 171 7.13 -8.77 6.80
CA GLY A 171 5.88 -9.00 7.54
C GLY A 171 4.76 -9.57 6.66
N CYS A 172 4.57 -9.03 5.46
CA CYS A 172 3.59 -9.56 4.49
C CYS A 172 3.95 -10.98 4.03
N PHE A 173 5.24 -11.23 3.76
CA PHE A 173 5.70 -12.55 3.37
C PHE A 173 5.46 -13.57 4.48
N LEU A 174 5.95 -13.31 5.68
CA LEU A 174 5.74 -14.18 6.84
C LEU A 174 4.25 -14.34 7.18
N GLY A 175 3.49 -13.25 7.12
CA GLY A 175 2.06 -13.25 7.36
C GLY A 175 1.29 -14.16 6.42
N ALA A 176 1.67 -14.20 5.13
CA ALA A 176 1.05 -15.09 4.16
C ALA A 176 1.21 -16.57 4.53
N PHE A 177 2.37 -16.97 5.08
CA PHE A 177 2.61 -18.34 5.56
C PHE A 177 1.94 -18.60 6.90
N ILE A 178 1.98 -17.66 7.83
CA ILE A 178 1.38 -17.82 9.17
C ILE A 178 -0.15 -17.97 9.02
N LEU A 179 -0.79 -17.19 8.14
CA LEU A 179 -2.23 -17.26 7.88
C LEU A 179 -2.70 -18.58 7.25
N GLN A 180 -1.79 -19.40 6.73
CA GLN A 180 -2.13 -20.76 6.30
C GLN A 180 -2.32 -21.73 7.48
N LYS A 181 -1.77 -21.40 8.64
CA LYS A 181 -1.76 -22.26 9.83
C LYS A 181 -2.50 -21.68 11.03
N MET A 182 -2.74 -20.37 11.01
CA MET A 182 -3.37 -19.62 12.12
C MET A 182 -4.66 -18.95 11.66
N ALA A 183 -5.69 -18.99 12.50
CA ALA A 183 -6.94 -18.29 12.22
C ALA A 183 -6.71 -16.78 12.04
N PRO A 184 -7.27 -16.15 10.99
CA PRO A 184 -7.08 -14.73 10.69
C PRO A 184 -7.43 -13.81 11.87
N ARG A 185 -8.45 -14.15 12.64
CA ARG A 185 -8.86 -13.39 13.83
C ARG A 185 -7.77 -13.33 14.90
N THR A 186 -7.12 -14.45 15.18
CA THR A 186 -6.04 -14.54 16.18
C THR A 186 -4.81 -13.77 15.69
N PHE A 187 -4.43 -13.95 14.44
CA PHE A 187 -3.31 -13.23 13.83
C PHE A 187 -3.54 -11.73 13.86
N PHE A 188 -4.74 -11.26 13.50
CA PHE A 188 -5.11 -9.85 13.56
C PHE A 188 -5.00 -9.29 14.99
N GLY A 189 -5.51 -10.00 16.00
CA GLY A 189 -5.43 -9.58 17.40
C GLY A 189 -3.98 -9.41 17.87
N ILE A 190 -3.11 -10.36 17.58
CA ILE A 190 -1.68 -10.29 17.91
C ILE A 190 -1.03 -9.11 17.21
N SER A 191 -1.29 -8.91 15.92
CA SER A 191 -0.73 -7.81 15.13
C SER A 191 -1.12 -6.45 15.68
N VAL A 192 -2.39 -6.28 16.08
CA VAL A 192 -2.87 -5.03 16.70
C VAL A 192 -2.17 -4.78 18.04
N LEU A 193 -2.02 -5.80 18.89
CA LEU A 193 -1.31 -5.65 20.16
C LEU A 193 0.16 -5.27 19.96
N CYS A 194 0.86 -5.91 19.01
CA CYS A 194 2.24 -5.57 18.68
C CYS A 194 2.35 -4.11 18.17
N MET A 195 1.39 -3.67 17.33
CA MET A 195 1.37 -2.29 16.83
C MET A 195 1.14 -1.28 17.95
N LEU A 196 0.20 -1.56 18.88
CA LEU A 196 -0.02 -0.72 20.04
C LEU A 196 1.22 -0.63 20.94
N ALA A 197 1.88 -1.76 21.20
CA ALA A 197 3.11 -1.78 21.97
C ALA A 197 4.22 -0.96 21.31
N ALA A 198 4.37 -1.06 19.98
CA ALA A 198 5.33 -0.24 19.22
C ALA A 198 5.01 1.26 19.31
N MET A 199 3.73 1.64 19.20
CA MET A 199 3.32 3.05 19.33
C MET A 199 3.57 3.61 20.73
N VAL A 200 3.27 2.82 21.77
CA VAL A 200 3.60 3.20 23.17
C VAL A 200 5.11 3.31 23.33
N GLY A 201 5.88 2.40 22.75
CA GLY A 201 7.35 2.48 22.75
C GLY A 201 7.85 3.78 22.11
N LEU A 202 7.35 4.15 20.93
CA LEU A 202 7.70 5.41 20.27
C LEU A 202 7.31 6.65 21.08
N PHE A 203 6.24 6.58 21.87
CA PHE A 203 5.81 7.68 22.72
C PHE A 203 6.68 7.82 23.96
N VAL A 204 7.09 6.70 24.57
CA VAL A 204 7.89 6.68 25.81
C VAL A 204 9.36 6.92 25.53
N PHE A 205 9.91 6.29 24.48
CA PHE A 205 11.31 6.41 24.11
C PHE A 205 11.50 7.47 23.04
N HIS A 206 11.69 8.72 23.45
CA HIS A 206 11.90 9.86 22.54
C HIS A 206 13.33 10.44 22.62
N GLU A 207 14.26 9.73 23.22
CA GLU A 207 15.67 10.14 23.25
C GLU A 207 16.36 9.86 21.91
N LYS A 208 17.35 10.73 21.57
CA LYS A 208 18.11 10.68 20.30
C LYS A 208 18.80 9.34 20.03
N THR A 209 19.06 8.54 21.06
CA THR A 209 19.73 7.25 20.96
C THR A 209 18.82 6.10 20.56
N MET A 210 17.50 6.32 20.49
CA MET A 210 16.49 5.29 20.22
C MET A 210 15.63 5.58 18.98
N ILE A 211 15.93 6.66 18.27
CA ILE A 211 15.37 6.99 16.97
C ILE A 211 16.43 6.71 15.89
#